data_2f13ce6e4c8004348869f125d7adefc2
#
_entry.id   2f13ce6e4c8004348869f125d7adefc2
#
_cell.length_a   1.000
_cell.length_b   1.000
_cell.length_c   1.000
_cell.angle_alpha   90.00
_cell.angle_beta   90.00
_cell.angle_gamma   90.00
#
_symmetry.space_group_name_H-M   'P 1'
#
loop_
_entity.id
_entity.type
_entity.pdbx_description
1 polymer ?
#
loop_
_entity_poly.entity_id
_entity_poly.type
_entity_poly.pdbx_seq_one_letter_code
_entity_poly.pdbx_strand_id
1 'polypeptide(L)'
;MQLCYLDESGGCESPDKNLTATPVMVLLGLIVNSSSIPALTRDFLVLKRSHFPGRFTKGFALDHILVEIKGSEILQMTRDRSRNQRRKADRFRYELLDLVETYGCRLVGRVWIKEAGK
;
A
#
# COMPACT_ATOMS: atom_id res chain seq x y z
N MET A 1 -5.79 22.43 -5.42
CA MET A 1 -5.24 22.14 -4.07
C MET A 1 -4.60 20.77 -4.12
N GLN A 2 -3.48 20.65 -3.51
CA GLN A 2 -2.80 19.35 -3.35
C GLN A 2 -3.01 18.82 -1.93
N LEU A 3 -3.23 17.52 -1.82
CA LEU A 3 -3.35 16.80 -0.55
C LEU A 3 -2.17 15.84 -0.43
N CYS A 4 -1.69 15.68 0.79
CA CYS A 4 -0.65 14.71 1.11
C CYS A 4 -1.20 13.70 2.11
N TYR A 5 -1.25 12.44 1.72
CA TYR A 5 -1.57 11.32 2.60
C TYR A 5 -0.27 10.73 3.13
N LEU A 6 -0.11 10.73 4.45
CA LEU A 6 1.07 10.20 5.11
C LEU A 6 0.75 8.87 5.79
N ASP A 7 1.66 7.94 5.65
CA ASP A 7 1.61 6.66 6.36
C ASP A 7 3.02 6.24 6.78
N GLU A 8 3.10 5.43 7.83
CA GLU A 8 4.35 4.92 8.36
C GLU A 8 4.39 3.39 8.33
N SER A 9 5.58 2.85 8.22
CA SER A 9 5.85 1.42 8.36
C SER A 9 7.08 1.20 9.20
N GLY A 10 7.04 0.16 10.05
CA GLY A 10 8.16 -0.22 10.90
C GLY A 10 8.11 0.34 12.32
N GLY A 11 7.16 1.24 12.63
CA GLY A 11 6.99 1.83 13.97
C GLY A 11 8.20 2.62 14.49
N CYS A 12 8.01 3.33 15.58
CA CYS A 12 9.06 4.13 16.25
C CYS A 12 9.82 3.35 17.32
N GLU A 13 9.45 2.09 17.56
CA GLU A 13 10.03 1.27 18.61
C GLU A 13 11.50 0.99 18.32
N SER A 14 12.34 1.11 19.34
CA SER A 14 13.74 0.68 19.24
C SER A 14 13.79 -0.79 18.79
N PRO A 15 14.72 -1.18 17.90
CA PRO A 15 14.92 -2.58 17.57
C PRO A 15 15.47 -3.28 18.81
N ASP A 16 14.56 -3.64 19.69
CA ASP A 16 14.91 -4.33 20.91
C ASP A 16 15.35 -5.76 20.60
N LYS A 17 15.98 -6.40 21.58
CA LYS A 17 16.48 -7.78 21.56
C LYS A 17 15.42 -8.82 21.19
N ASN A 18 14.17 -8.41 21.01
CA ASN A 18 13.08 -9.20 20.48
C ASN A 18 13.05 -9.15 18.96
N LEU A 19 13.16 -10.31 18.35
CA LEU A 19 13.18 -10.58 16.89
C LEU A 19 11.97 -10.04 16.08
N THR A 20 11.04 -9.32 16.71
CA THR A 20 9.81 -8.81 16.09
C THR A 20 9.89 -7.34 15.66
N ALA A 21 10.86 -6.58 16.17
CA ALA A 21 11.01 -5.18 15.80
C ALA A 21 11.74 -5.06 14.44
N THR A 22 11.16 -4.31 13.52
CA THR A 22 11.83 -4.02 12.25
C THR A 22 12.97 -3.02 12.48
N PRO A 23 14.16 -3.24 11.88
CA PRO A 23 15.30 -2.34 12.05
C PRO A 23 15.15 -1.02 11.30
N VAL A 24 14.09 -0.88 10.53
CA VAL A 24 13.87 0.26 9.62
C VAL A 24 12.50 0.85 9.87
N MET A 25 12.43 2.19 9.90
CA MET A 25 11.19 2.95 9.85
C MET A 25 11.10 3.69 8.51
N VAL A 26 9.96 3.61 7.89
CA VAL A 26 9.66 4.33 6.64
C VAL A 26 8.47 5.25 6.87
N LEU A 27 8.62 6.51 6.48
CA LEU A 27 7.50 7.45 6.34
C LEU A 27 7.31 7.73 4.86
N LEU A 28 6.11 7.51 4.37
CA LEU A 28 5.76 7.71 2.96
C LEU A 28 4.59 8.67 2.83
N GLY A 29 4.73 9.65 1.96
CA GLY A 29 3.66 10.58 1.58
C GLY A 29 3.24 10.39 0.13
N LEU A 30 1.94 10.32 -0.11
CA LEU A 30 1.34 10.39 -1.43
C LEU A 30 0.76 11.79 -1.64
N ILE A 31 1.31 12.54 -2.59
CA ILE A 31 0.83 13.87 -2.96
C ILE A 31 -0.05 13.75 -4.18
N VAL A 32 -1.29 14.19 -4.05
CA VAL A 32 -2.30 14.09 -5.11
C VAL A 32 -3.05 15.42 -5.24
N ASN A 33 -3.40 15.79 -6.48
CA ASN A 33 -4.30 16.92 -6.72
C ASN A 33 -5.73 16.53 -6.30
N SER A 34 -6.37 17.40 -5.51
CA SER A 34 -7.74 17.16 -5.00
C SER A 34 -8.75 16.87 -6.11
N SER A 35 -8.58 17.47 -7.29
CA SER A 35 -9.45 17.24 -8.45
C SER A 35 -9.34 15.82 -9.02
N SER A 36 -8.23 15.13 -8.78
CA SER A 36 -8.00 13.76 -9.25
C SER A 36 -8.53 12.69 -8.29
N ILE A 37 -8.85 13.02 -7.04
CA ILE A 37 -9.22 12.05 -6.01
C ILE A 37 -10.44 11.20 -6.39
N PRO A 38 -11.56 11.76 -6.91
CA PRO A 38 -12.72 10.95 -7.25
C PRO A 38 -12.40 9.87 -8.31
N ALA A 39 -11.69 10.26 -9.38
CA ALA A 39 -11.33 9.35 -10.44
C ALA A 39 -10.30 8.31 -9.99
N LEU A 40 -9.28 8.73 -9.25
CA LEU A 40 -8.27 7.84 -8.66
C LEU A 40 -8.91 6.81 -7.72
N THR A 41 -9.82 7.25 -6.85
CA THR A 41 -10.54 6.37 -5.92
C THR A 41 -11.35 5.33 -6.66
N ARG A 42 -12.08 5.73 -7.71
CA ARG A 42 -12.84 4.83 -8.56
C ARG A 42 -11.95 3.78 -9.22
N ASP A 43 -10.87 4.22 -9.84
CA ASP A 43 -9.98 3.33 -10.58
C ASP A 43 -9.19 2.40 -9.62
N PHE A 44 -8.83 2.89 -8.45
CA PHE A 44 -8.25 2.06 -7.40
C PHE A 44 -9.23 0.99 -6.88
N LEU A 45 -10.50 1.33 -6.74
CA LEU A 45 -11.53 0.36 -6.37
C LEU A 45 -11.68 -0.74 -7.44
N VAL A 46 -11.69 -0.35 -8.71
CA VAL A 46 -11.73 -1.32 -9.84
C VAL A 46 -10.51 -2.24 -9.77
N LEU A 47 -9.33 -1.70 -9.53
CA LEU A 47 -8.09 -2.47 -9.38
C LEU A 47 -8.19 -3.48 -8.24
N LYS A 48 -8.62 -3.05 -7.05
CA LYS A 48 -8.81 -3.94 -5.89
C LYS A 48 -9.79 -5.07 -6.20
N ARG A 49 -10.92 -4.77 -6.79
CA ARG A 49 -11.95 -5.77 -7.14
C ARG A 49 -11.46 -6.79 -8.16
N SER A 50 -10.69 -6.36 -9.14
CA SER A 50 -10.18 -7.25 -10.18
C SER A 50 -9.16 -8.25 -9.64
N HIS A 51 -8.35 -7.86 -8.67
CA HIS A 51 -7.32 -8.72 -8.09
C HIS A 51 -7.79 -9.54 -6.88
N PHE A 52 -8.76 -9.02 -6.12
CA PHE A 52 -9.25 -9.62 -4.87
C PHE A 52 -10.78 -9.73 -4.84
N PRO A 53 -11.41 -10.35 -5.86
CA PRO A 53 -12.88 -10.36 -5.98
C PRO A 53 -13.59 -10.95 -4.76
N GLY A 54 -12.97 -11.92 -4.09
CA GLY A 54 -13.53 -12.57 -2.90
C GLY A 54 -13.74 -11.65 -1.70
N ARG A 55 -13.12 -10.49 -1.67
CA ARG A 55 -13.28 -9.51 -0.58
C ARG A 55 -14.44 -8.53 -0.79
N PHE A 56 -15.05 -8.55 -1.97
CA PHE A 56 -16.08 -7.59 -2.40
C PHE A 56 -17.43 -8.25 -2.67
N THR A 57 -17.69 -9.38 -2.07
CA THR A 57 -18.91 -10.18 -2.29
C THR A 57 -20.12 -9.67 -1.49
N LYS A 58 -19.88 -8.84 -0.47
CA LYS A 58 -20.92 -8.33 0.43
C LYS A 58 -20.79 -6.81 0.56
N GLY A 59 -21.92 -6.16 0.89
CA GLY A 59 -21.99 -4.70 1.11
C GLY A 59 -22.30 -3.90 -0.14
N PHE A 60 -22.48 -2.60 0.05
CA PHE A 60 -22.74 -1.62 -1.02
C PHE A 60 -21.42 -1.13 -1.63
N ALA A 61 -21.50 -0.51 -2.79
CA ALA A 61 -20.31 0.00 -3.50
C ALA A 61 -19.46 0.96 -2.66
N LEU A 62 -20.08 1.77 -1.79
CA LEU A 62 -19.37 2.67 -0.89
C LEU A 62 -18.60 1.92 0.20
N ASP A 63 -19.13 0.81 0.70
CA ASP A 63 -18.43 -0.01 1.69
C ASP A 63 -17.15 -0.61 1.13
N HIS A 64 -17.15 -0.89 -0.16
CA HIS A 64 -15.98 -1.46 -0.86
C HIS A 64 -14.78 -0.50 -0.90
N ILE A 65 -15.00 0.81 -0.80
CA ILE A 65 -13.91 1.80 -0.72
C ILE A 65 -13.08 1.58 0.55
N LEU A 66 -13.74 1.18 1.64
CA LEU A 66 -13.12 0.94 2.95
C LEU A 66 -12.41 -0.42 3.07
N VAL A 67 -12.58 -1.32 2.10
CA VAL A 67 -11.88 -2.61 2.12
C VAL A 67 -10.38 -2.37 1.93
N GLU A 68 -9.63 -2.70 2.96
CA GLU A 68 -8.18 -2.58 2.96
C GLU A 68 -7.50 -3.79 2.31
N ILE A 69 -6.51 -3.52 1.47
CA ILE A 69 -5.54 -4.51 1.00
C ILE A 69 -4.20 -4.17 1.65
N LYS A 70 -3.78 -4.98 2.60
CA LYS A 70 -2.57 -4.71 3.37
C LYS A 70 -1.31 -4.97 2.55
N GLY A 71 -0.36 -4.04 2.61
CA GLY A 71 0.93 -4.18 1.96
C GLY A 71 1.71 -5.42 2.42
N SER A 72 1.56 -5.81 3.69
CA SER A 72 2.14 -7.04 4.24
C SER A 72 1.62 -8.31 3.56
N GLU A 73 0.35 -8.35 3.17
CA GLU A 73 -0.24 -9.47 2.43
C GLU A 73 0.35 -9.56 1.02
N ILE A 74 0.49 -8.42 0.35
CA ILE A 74 1.12 -8.37 -0.98
C ILE A 74 2.58 -8.84 -0.89
N LEU A 75 3.32 -8.39 0.12
CA LEU A 75 4.68 -8.83 0.34
C LEU A 75 4.77 -10.35 0.59
N GLN A 76 3.86 -10.90 1.37
CA GLN A 76 3.75 -12.34 1.60
C GLN A 76 3.50 -13.11 0.30
N MET A 77 2.59 -12.62 -0.55
CA MET A 77 2.31 -13.21 -1.86
C MET A 77 3.53 -13.21 -2.78
N THR A 78 4.40 -12.20 -2.72
CA THR A 78 5.64 -12.16 -3.51
C THR A 78 6.65 -13.24 -3.10
N ARG A 79 6.53 -13.74 -1.88
CA ARG A 79 7.39 -14.79 -1.32
C ARG A 79 6.73 -16.18 -1.31
N ASP A 80 5.51 -16.28 -1.82
CA ASP A 80 4.77 -17.54 -1.85
C ASP A 80 5.44 -18.58 -2.76
N ARG A 81 5.28 -19.85 -2.41
CA ARG A 81 5.78 -20.97 -3.24
C ARG A 81 5.05 -21.06 -4.58
N SER A 82 3.78 -20.67 -4.61
CA SER A 82 2.96 -20.65 -5.81
C SER A 82 3.41 -19.54 -6.76
N ARG A 83 3.80 -19.93 -7.98
CA ARG A 83 4.12 -19.00 -9.06
C ARG A 83 2.95 -18.05 -9.38
N ASN A 84 1.72 -18.57 -9.30
CA ASN A 84 0.52 -17.78 -9.57
C ASN A 84 0.33 -16.67 -8.54
N GLN A 85 0.57 -16.95 -7.26
CA GLN A 85 0.49 -15.95 -6.21
C GLN A 85 1.54 -14.84 -6.38
N ARG A 86 2.78 -15.22 -6.69
CA ARG A 86 3.84 -14.23 -6.97
C ARG A 86 3.49 -13.32 -8.15
N ARG A 87 3.04 -13.91 -9.27
CA ARG A 87 2.62 -13.14 -10.45
C ARG A 87 1.45 -12.21 -10.16
N LYS A 88 0.47 -12.65 -9.38
CA LYS A 88 -0.67 -11.84 -8.96
C LYS A 88 -0.22 -10.63 -8.15
N ALA A 89 0.65 -10.83 -7.19
CA ALA A 89 1.20 -9.75 -6.37
C ALA A 89 1.99 -8.74 -7.20
N ASP A 90 2.86 -9.20 -8.08
CA ASP A 90 3.64 -8.33 -8.95
C ASP A 90 2.75 -7.52 -9.89
N ARG A 91 1.76 -8.16 -10.50
CA ARG A 91 0.81 -7.48 -11.37
C ARG A 91 0.02 -6.40 -10.63
N PHE A 92 -0.47 -6.71 -9.43
CA PHE A 92 -1.17 -5.72 -8.59
C PHE A 92 -0.28 -4.51 -8.29
N ARG A 93 0.98 -4.74 -7.91
CA ARG A 93 1.94 -3.67 -7.62
C ARG A 93 2.20 -2.78 -8.83
N TYR A 94 2.44 -3.37 -10.00
CA TYR A 94 2.66 -2.61 -11.23
C TYR A 94 1.43 -1.78 -11.61
N GLU A 95 0.25 -2.36 -11.59
CA GLU A 95 -0.98 -1.64 -11.93
C GLU A 95 -1.29 -0.53 -10.91
N LEU A 96 -0.95 -0.72 -9.63
CA LEU A 96 -1.06 0.32 -8.61
C LEU A 96 -0.11 1.50 -8.89
N LEU A 97 1.13 1.23 -9.25
CA LEU A 97 2.10 2.27 -9.61
C LEU A 97 1.70 2.99 -10.89
N ASP A 98 1.13 2.29 -11.85
CA ASP A 98 0.57 2.90 -13.07
C ASP A 98 -0.57 3.88 -12.75
N LEU A 99 -1.41 3.60 -11.77
CA LEU A 99 -2.43 4.56 -11.30
C LEU A 99 -1.79 5.82 -10.71
N VAL A 100 -0.79 5.66 -9.87
CA VAL A 100 -0.05 6.79 -9.26
C VAL A 100 0.53 7.69 -10.37
N GLU A 101 1.13 7.09 -11.38
CA GLU A 101 1.70 7.82 -12.52
C GLU A 101 0.62 8.47 -13.39
N THR A 102 -0.43 7.74 -13.73
CA THR A 102 -1.55 8.21 -14.58
C THR A 102 -2.19 9.47 -14.02
N TYR A 103 -2.36 9.55 -12.71
CA TYR A 103 -2.96 10.70 -12.04
C TYR A 103 -1.94 11.77 -11.61
N GLY A 104 -0.70 11.66 -12.06
CA GLY A 104 0.36 12.62 -11.74
C GLY A 104 0.65 12.74 -10.26
N CYS A 105 0.38 11.70 -9.48
CA CYS A 105 0.71 11.66 -8.07
C CYS A 105 2.22 11.62 -7.86
N ARG A 106 2.67 12.20 -6.75
CA ARG A 106 4.07 12.15 -6.34
C ARG A 106 4.20 11.36 -5.04
N LEU A 107 5.24 10.54 -4.97
CA LEU A 107 5.63 9.86 -3.75
C LEU A 107 6.83 10.58 -3.15
N VAL A 108 6.75 10.89 -1.88
CA VAL A 108 7.85 11.42 -1.08
C VAL A 108 8.01 10.56 0.15
N GLY A 109 9.24 10.23 0.50
CA GLY A 109 9.45 9.34 1.61
C GLY A 109 10.80 9.53 2.26
N ARG A 110 10.90 9.01 3.48
CA ARG A 110 12.14 8.97 4.24
C ARG A 110 12.26 7.63 4.95
N VAL A 111 13.47 7.13 4.97
CA VAL A 111 13.83 5.87 5.63
C VAL A 111 14.82 6.18 6.75
N TRP A 112 14.55 5.67 7.94
CA TRP A 112 15.46 5.70 9.08
C TRP A 112 15.88 4.30 9.44
N ILE A 113 17.17 4.12 9.69
CA ILE A 113 17.69 2.90 10.29
C ILE A 113 17.70 3.13 11.81
N LYS A 114 17.00 2.26 12.51
CA LYS A 114 16.94 2.34 13.98
C LYS A 114 18.23 1.78 14.58
N GLU A 115 18.81 2.53 15.51
CA GLU A 115 19.96 2.05 16.24
C GLU A 115 19.52 1.14 17.38
N ALA A 116 20.12 -0.04 17.47
CA ALA A 116 19.92 -0.95 18.60
C ALA A 116 20.64 -0.41 19.84
N GLY A 117 19.94 -0.26 20.93
CA GLY A 117 20.55 -0.17 22.26
C GLY A 117 21.08 1.19 22.70
N LYS A 118 20.48 2.26 22.21
CA LYS A 118 20.69 3.58 22.84
C LYS A 118 19.46 4.05 23.58
#